data_9b62f6a1608713fd2c2c8b06d60cbf2a
#
_entry.id   9b62f6a1608713fd2c2c8b06d60cbf2a
#
_cell.length_a   1.000
_cell.length_b   1.000
_cell.length_c   1.000
_cell.angle_alpha   90.00
_cell.angle_beta   90.00
_cell.angle_gamma   90.00
#
_symmetry.space_group_name_H-M   'P 1'
#
loop_
_entity.id
_entity.type
_entity.pdbx_description
1 polymer ?
#
loop_
_entity_poly.entity_id
_entity_poly.type
_entity_poly.pdbx_seq_one_letter_code
_entity_poly.pdbx_strand_id
1 'polypeptide(L)'
;PSHLEGNDVIGDSYEYLISMFAGDEGKKSGEFYTPSEVSTLLAKLLAPEPGNRLNDPTCGSGSLLIKLAKEVGSDNFSLYGQEVNGSTWALARMNMFLHEIDNATIEWGDTINNPRLLEGDELMKFHIVAANPPFSLDKWGAENAVADQYNRFHRGVPPKSKGDYAFISHMIETTYEDIGRVGVIMPHGVLFRKSSEGKIRQQLIEENLLEAVIGLPANLFFGTGIPAAILIFNKAKDNNKDVLFIDASKDFGSAKN
;
A
#
# COMPACT_ATOMS: atom_id res chain seq x y z
N PRO A 1 16.53 7.23 23.43
CA PRO A 1 15.49 8.05 22.86
C PRO A 1 15.22 7.49 21.47
N SER A 2 13.97 7.07 21.21
CA SER A 2 13.64 6.59 19.88
C SER A 2 13.77 7.76 18.91
N HIS A 3 14.52 7.62 17.84
CA HIS A 3 14.70 8.63 16.78
C HIS A 3 13.38 8.95 16.04
N LEU A 4 12.31 8.22 16.37
CA LEU A 4 10.96 8.42 15.87
C LEU A 4 10.16 9.45 16.69
N GLU A 5 10.65 9.82 17.89
CA GLU A 5 10.06 10.85 18.75
C GLU A 5 10.86 12.14 18.68
N GLY A 6 10.59 13.00 17.74
CA GLY A 6 11.06 14.40 17.69
C GLY A 6 12.25 14.67 16.77
N ASN A 7 12.10 15.67 15.92
CA ASN A 7 13.10 16.35 15.11
C ASN A 7 14.10 15.48 14.33
N ASP A 8 13.61 14.51 13.60
CA ASP A 8 14.35 13.85 12.51
C ASP A 8 14.49 14.83 11.33
N VAL A 9 15.30 15.87 11.55
CA VAL A 9 15.45 16.99 10.59
C VAL A 9 16.01 16.51 9.25
N ILE A 10 16.87 15.50 9.27
CA ILE A 10 17.53 15.00 8.04
C ILE A 10 16.56 14.17 7.24
N GLY A 11 15.90 13.20 7.86
CA GLY A 11 14.89 12.36 7.20
C GLY A 11 13.70 13.17 6.71
N ASP A 12 13.15 14.06 7.54
CA ASP A 12 12.02 14.92 7.16
C ASP A 12 12.40 15.89 6.02
N SER A 13 13.65 16.40 5.99
CA SER A 13 14.14 17.23 4.88
C SER A 13 14.26 16.41 3.60
N TYR A 14 14.69 15.16 3.69
CA TYR A 14 14.78 14.27 2.54
C TYR A 14 13.39 13.90 2.00
N GLU A 15 12.42 13.60 2.85
CA GLU A 15 11.03 13.40 2.43
C GLU A 15 10.44 14.64 1.74
N TYR A 16 10.74 15.83 2.26
CA TYR A 16 10.33 17.09 1.63
C TYR A 16 10.93 17.23 0.21
N LEU A 17 12.23 16.93 0.04
CA LEU A 17 12.86 16.96 -1.28
C LEU A 17 12.24 15.94 -2.24
N ILE A 18 11.98 14.72 -1.80
CA ILE A 18 11.26 13.70 -2.61
C ILE A 18 9.90 14.25 -3.06
N SER A 19 9.14 14.88 -2.16
CA SER A 19 7.83 15.45 -2.48
C SER A 19 7.90 16.57 -3.51
N MET A 20 8.91 17.43 -3.44
CA MET A 20 9.16 18.51 -4.41
C MET A 20 9.51 17.95 -5.79
N PHE A 21 10.41 16.97 -5.86
CA PHE A 21 10.75 16.31 -7.13
C PHE A 21 9.55 15.57 -7.75
N ALA A 22 8.71 14.94 -6.93
CA ALA A 22 7.49 14.29 -7.41
C ALA A 22 6.51 15.30 -8.03
N GLY A 23 6.46 16.53 -7.50
CA GLY A 23 5.63 17.62 -8.04
C GLY A 23 6.15 18.17 -9.38
N ASP A 24 7.47 18.31 -9.53
CA ASP A 24 8.10 18.99 -10.67
C ASP A 24 8.21 18.11 -11.93
N GLU A 25 8.42 16.80 -11.81
CA GLU A 25 8.61 15.89 -12.96
C GLU A 25 7.31 15.36 -13.59
N GLY A 26 6.15 15.77 -13.13
CA GLY A 26 4.85 15.43 -13.72
C GLY A 26 4.48 13.94 -13.61
N LYS A 27 3.79 13.39 -14.64
CA LYS A 27 3.18 12.05 -14.60
C LYS A 27 4.11 10.87 -14.19
N LYS A 28 5.42 10.98 -14.44
CA LYS A 28 6.35 9.88 -14.13
C LYS A 28 6.77 9.83 -12.66
N SER A 29 6.84 10.97 -11.99
CA SER A 29 7.23 11.04 -10.57
C SER A 29 6.06 10.95 -9.61
N GLY A 30 4.87 11.36 -10.03
CA GLY A 30 3.65 11.22 -9.24
C GLY A 30 3.23 9.76 -8.97
N GLU A 31 3.77 8.80 -9.73
CA GLU A 31 3.56 7.37 -9.49
C GLU A 31 4.35 6.82 -8.29
N PHE A 32 5.34 7.58 -7.77
CA PHE A 32 6.24 7.11 -6.72
C PHE A 32 6.02 7.77 -5.35
N TYR A 33 5.12 8.75 -5.27
CA TYR A 33 4.92 9.51 -4.05
C TYR A 33 3.45 9.53 -3.63
N THR A 34 3.18 9.07 -2.43
CA THR A 34 1.87 9.20 -1.79
C THR A 34 1.86 10.48 -0.94
N PRO A 35 0.86 11.36 -1.07
CA PRO A 35 0.76 12.54 -0.22
C PRO A 35 0.87 12.20 1.26
N SER A 36 1.65 12.99 2.01
CA SER A 36 1.99 12.71 3.41
C SER A 36 0.76 12.56 4.29
N GLU A 37 -0.28 13.36 4.03
CA GLU A 37 -1.55 13.32 4.76
C GLU A 37 -2.30 12.01 4.54
N VAL A 38 -2.28 11.50 3.30
CA VAL A 38 -2.92 10.23 2.94
C VAL A 38 -2.17 9.06 3.55
N SER A 39 -0.83 9.09 3.50
CA SER A 39 0.01 8.08 4.13
C SER A 39 -0.19 8.04 5.64
N THR A 40 -0.26 9.21 6.28
CA THR A 40 -0.53 9.34 7.72
C THR A 40 -1.93 8.83 8.08
N LEU A 41 -2.95 9.17 7.29
CA LEU A 41 -4.30 8.67 7.48
C LEU A 41 -4.33 7.14 7.38
N LEU A 42 -3.69 6.58 6.35
CA LEU A 42 -3.65 5.13 6.14
C LEU A 42 -2.94 4.42 7.30
N ALA A 43 -1.81 4.95 7.78
CA ALA A 43 -1.10 4.41 8.93
C ALA A 43 -1.98 4.39 10.20
N LYS A 44 -2.67 5.50 10.49
CA LYS A 44 -3.60 5.59 11.61
C LYS A 44 -4.79 4.63 11.52
N LEU A 45 -5.36 4.45 10.32
CA LEU A 45 -6.46 3.50 10.09
C LEU A 45 -6.03 2.04 10.32
N LEU A 46 -4.78 1.72 10.01
CA LEU A 46 -4.24 0.38 10.19
C LEU A 46 -3.78 0.10 11.61
N ALA A 47 -3.46 1.14 12.38
CA ALA A 47 -3.08 1.08 13.78
C ALA A 47 -2.04 -0.03 14.08
N PRO A 48 -0.84 0.04 13.49
CA PRO A 48 0.19 -0.96 13.74
C PRO A 48 0.64 -0.95 15.20
N GLU A 49 1.00 -2.12 15.72
CA GLU A 49 1.38 -2.32 17.12
C GLU A 49 2.84 -2.74 17.26
N PRO A 50 3.46 -2.56 18.44
CA PRO A 50 4.80 -3.09 18.71
C PRO A 50 4.90 -4.60 18.45
N GLY A 51 5.98 -5.01 17.75
CA GLY A 51 6.20 -6.38 17.31
C GLY A 51 5.64 -6.70 15.93
N ASN A 52 4.92 -5.77 15.31
CA ASN A 52 4.36 -6.01 13.98
C ASN A 52 5.43 -6.07 12.88
N ARG A 53 5.19 -6.93 11.92
CA ARG A 53 5.85 -6.95 10.61
C ARG A 53 4.97 -6.15 9.64
N LEU A 54 5.53 -5.08 9.09
CA LEU A 54 4.84 -4.11 8.24
C LEU A 54 5.39 -4.21 6.83
N ASN A 55 4.52 -4.24 5.82
CA ASN A 55 4.94 -4.39 4.42
C ASN A 55 4.24 -3.39 3.49
N ASP A 56 5.01 -2.88 2.53
CA ASP A 56 4.50 -2.20 1.34
C ASP A 56 5.06 -2.89 0.08
N PRO A 57 4.25 -3.66 -0.65
CA PRO A 57 4.69 -4.40 -1.82
C PRO A 57 4.97 -3.53 -3.06
N THR A 58 4.71 -2.22 -2.98
CA THR A 58 4.97 -1.22 -4.03
C THR A 58 5.51 0.06 -3.42
N CYS A 59 6.58 -0.08 -2.61
CA CYS A 59 6.93 0.90 -1.59
C CYS A 59 7.38 2.27 -2.11
N GLY A 60 7.64 2.42 -3.40
CA GLY A 60 8.07 3.68 -3.96
C GLY A 60 9.32 4.21 -3.22
N SER A 61 9.23 5.42 -2.72
CA SER A 61 10.30 6.04 -1.90
C SER A 61 10.37 5.53 -0.45
N GLY A 62 9.46 4.65 -0.03
CA GLY A 62 9.38 4.14 1.33
C GLY A 62 8.64 5.05 2.33
N SER A 63 8.13 6.19 1.89
CA SER A 63 7.48 7.17 2.78
C SER A 63 6.29 6.60 3.55
N LEU A 64 5.47 5.75 2.94
CA LEU A 64 4.36 5.09 3.63
C LEU A 64 4.85 4.15 4.74
N LEU A 65 5.92 3.38 4.49
CA LEU A 65 6.54 2.51 5.50
C LEU A 65 7.03 3.31 6.71
N ILE A 66 7.64 4.48 6.48
CA ILE A 66 8.09 5.37 7.55
C ILE A 66 6.90 5.88 8.38
N LYS A 67 5.77 6.24 7.74
CA LYS A 67 4.55 6.63 8.46
C LYS A 67 3.98 5.50 9.31
N LEU A 68 3.99 4.27 8.79
CA LEU A 68 3.60 3.08 9.57
C LEU A 68 4.53 2.87 10.78
N ALA A 69 5.85 2.97 10.60
CA ALA A 69 6.82 2.85 11.68
C ALA A 69 6.62 3.91 12.77
N LYS A 70 6.41 5.17 12.37
CA LYS A 70 6.11 6.27 13.31
C LYS A 70 4.82 6.04 14.09
N GLU A 71 3.81 5.43 13.48
CA GLU A 71 2.52 5.14 14.14
C GLU A 71 2.63 4.02 15.18
N VAL A 72 3.59 3.08 15.06
CA VAL A 72 3.85 2.04 16.09
C VAL A 72 4.20 2.66 17.45
N GLY A 73 4.84 3.82 17.46
CA GLY A 73 5.23 4.53 18.69
C GLY A 73 6.34 3.83 19.50
N SER A 74 7.09 2.91 18.89
CA SER A 74 8.26 2.24 19.48
C SER A 74 9.18 1.72 18.38
N ASP A 75 10.41 1.31 18.73
CA ASP A 75 11.38 0.73 17.79
C ASP A 75 11.18 -0.79 17.57
N ASN A 76 10.16 -1.37 18.22
CA ASN A 76 9.85 -2.79 18.11
C ASN A 76 8.92 -3.06 16.91
N PHE A 77 9.48 -3.09 15.72
CA PHE A 77 8.80 -3.45 14.47
C PHE A 77 9.81 -3.96 13.44
N SER A 78 9.34 -4.49 12.33
CA SER A 78 10.16 -4.81 11.16
C SER A 78 9.48 -4.30 9.91
N LEU A 79 10.23 -3.58 9.05
CA LEU A 79 9.75 -3.06 7.79
C LEU A 79 10.20 -3.91 6.62
N TYR A 80 9.28 -4.14 5.71
CA TYR A 80 9.50 -4.85 4.46
C TYR A 80 8.91 -4.05 3.31
N GLY A 81 9.59 -4.03 2.19
CA GLY A 81 9.10 -3.38 0.98
C GLY A 81 9.63 -4.03 -0.28
N GLN A 82 8.92 -3.84 -1.36
CA GLN A 82 9.40 -4.22 -2.68
C GLN A 82 9.10 -3.12 -3.70
N GLU A 83 10.06 -2.82 -4.59
CA GLU A 83 9.93 -1.78 -5.60
C GLU A 83 10.53 -2.25 -6.92
N VAL A 84 9.77 -2.09 -8.01
CA VAL A 84 10.17 -2.55 -9.35
C VAL A 84 11.17 -1.62 -10.01
N ASN A 85 11.10 -0.31 -9.75
CA ASN A 85 12.01 0.68 -10.31
C ASN A 85 13.29 0.78 -9.49
N GLY A 86 14.44 0.45 -10.09
CA GLY A 86 15.72 0.43 -9.39
C GLY A 86 16.17 1.78 -8.83
N SER A 87 15.85 2.90 -9.52
CA SER A 87 16.18 4.25 -9.01
C SER A 87 15.32 4.58 -7.80
N THR A 88 14.04 4.28 -7.85
CA THR A 88 13.09 4.49 -6.74
C THR A 88 13.40 3.57 -5.56
N TRP A 89 13.78 2.32 -5.82
CA TRP A 89 14.29 1.40 -4.80
C TRP A 89 15.52 1.98 -4.07
N ALA A 90 16.46 2.58 -4.80
CA ALA A 90 17.62 3.22 -4.19
C ALA A 90 17.22 4.42 -3.31
N LEU A 91 16.22 5.21 -3.74
CA LEU A 91 15.66 6.29 -2.92
C LEU A 91 15.01 5.74 -1.63
N ALA A 92 14.24 4.66 -1.72
CA ALA A 92 13.65 4.02 -0.55
C ALA A 92 14.71 3.54 0.45
N ARG A 93 15.78 2.90 -0.03
CA ARG A 93 16.91 2.47 0.79
C ARG A 93 17.59 3.64 1.50
N MET A 94 17.82 4.73 0.77
CA MET A 94 18.40 5.95 1.34
C MET A 94 17.47 6.57 2.37
N ASN A 95 16.16 6.57 2.11
CA ASN A 95 15.16 7.09 3.02
C ASN A 95 15.14 6.32 4.36
N MET A 96 15.17 4.97 4.31
CA MET A 96 15.30 4.15 5.51
C MET A 96 16.57 4.48 6.30
N PHE A 97 17.71 4.60 5.60
CA PHE A 97 19.00 4.94 6.23
C PHE A 97 18.96 6.31 6.92
N LEU A 98 18.40 7.34 6.27
CA LEU A 98 18.31 8.69 6.83
C LEU A 98 17.36 8.80 8.02
N HIS A 99 16.36 7.93 8.09
CA HIS A 99 15.46 7.79 9.24
C HIS A 99 15.98 6.80 10.29
N GLU A 100 17.23 6.34 10.17
CA GLU A 100 17.87 5.40 11.10
C GLU A 100 17.11 4.09 11.30
N ILE A 101 16.38 3.63 10.26
CA ILE A 101 15.62 2.39 10.26
C ILE A 101 16.49 1.27 9.65
N ASP A 102 17.41 0.73 10.44
CA ASP A 102 18.39 -0.26 9.98
C ASP A 102 17.80 -1.65 9.74
N ASN A 103 16.64 -1.94 10.31
CA ASN A 103 15.96 -3.24 10.22
C ASN A 103 14.98 -3.35 9.03
N ALA A 104 14.99 -2.38 8.10
CA ALA A 104 14.15 -2.43 6.92
C ALA A 104 14.76 -3.34 5.84
N THR A 105 13.94 -4.25 5.32
CA THR A 105 14.26 -5.09 4.15
C THR A 105 13.52 -4.56 2.94
N ILE A 106 14.23 -3.91 2.03
CA ILE A 106 13.66 -3.35 0.79
C ILE A 106 14.25 -4.08 -0.40
N GLU A 107 13.40 -4.84 -1.08
CA GLU A 107 13.77 -5.69 -2.22
C GLU A 107 13.52 -4.97 -3.55
N TRP A 108 14.40 -5.23 -4.52
CA TRP A 108 14.24 -4.75 -5.89
C TRP A 108 13.63 -5.84 -6.77
N GLY A 109 12.45 -5.58 -7.33
CA GLY A 109 11.78 -6.52 -8.21
C GLY A 109 10.29 -6.27 -8.39
N ASP A 110 9.71 -6.97 -9.36
CA ASP A 110 8.27 -6.95 -9.64
C ASP A 110 7.52 -7.83 -8.64
N THR A 111 6.73 -7.22 -7.80
CA THR A 111 5.97 -7.89 -6.74
C THR A 111 4.98 -8.93 -7.26
N ILE A 112 4.39 -8.68 -8.43
CA ILE A 112 3.40 -9.60 -8.99
C ILE A 112 4.08 -10.77 -9.70
N ASN A 113 5.05 -10.50 -10.57
CA ASN A 113 5.67 -11.53 -11.40
C ASN A 113 6.92 -12.17 -10.78
N ASN A 114 7.51 -11.52 -9.78
CA ASN A 114 8.73 -11.98 -9.12
C ASN A 114 8.78 -11.50 -7.66
N PRO A 115 7.86 -11.98 -6.79
CA PRO A 115 7.90 -11.63 -5.37
C PRO A 115 9.22 -12.10 -4.75
N ARG A 116 9.84 -11.22 -3.95
CA ARG A 116 11.15 -11.44 -3.32
C ARG A 116 11.07 -11.65 -1.83
N LEU A 117 9.99 -11.21 -1.20
CA LEU A 117 9.79 -11.38 0.24
C LEU A 117 9.19 -12.78 0.49
N LEU A 118 10.10 -13.74 0.71
CA LEU A 118 9.79 -15.16 0.87
C LEU A 118 10.33 -15.71 2.18
N GLU A 119 9.67 -16.72 2.73
CA GLU A 119 10.16 -17.61 3.79
C GLU A 119 10.25 -19.03 3.22
N GLY A 120 11.47 -19.44 2.85
CA GLY A 120 11.66 -20.63 2.03
C GLY A 120 11.05 -20.43 0.63
N ASP A 121 10.13 -21.31 0.25
CA ASP A 121 9.44 -21.25 -1.05
C ASP A 121 8.07 -20.59 -0.96
N GLU A 122 7.66 -20.08 0.23
CA GLU A 122 6.36 -19.49 0.47
C GLU A 122 6.44 -17.96 0.60
N LEU A 123 5.33 -17.28 0.31
CA LEU A 123 5.23 -15.83 0.53
C LEU A 123 5.33 -15.51 2.02
N MET A 124 6.23 -14.61 2.37
CA MET A 124 6.33 -14.05 3.71
C MET A 124 5.00 -13.42 4.14
N LYS A 125 4.65 -13.56 5.42
CA LYS A 125 3.41 -13.03 5.99
C LYS A 125 3.68 -11.84 6.92
N PHE A 126 2.72 -10.92 6.94
CA PHE A 126 2.82 -9.65 7.64
C PHE A 126 1.56 -9.39 8.47
N HIS A 127 1.71 -8.60 9.54
CA HIS A 127 0.58 -8.13 10.36
C HIS A 127 -0.18 -7.03 9.63
N ILE A 128 0.57 -6.11 9.01
CA ILE A 128 0.02 -4.99 8.25
C ILE A 128 0.64 -4.98 6.86
N VAL A 129 -0.21 -4.90 5.83
CA VAL A 129 0.21 -4.63 4.45
C VAL A 129 -0.49 -3.37 3.98
N ALA A 130 0.28 -2.34 3.65
CA ALA A 130 -0.23 -1.05 3.20
C ALA A 130 0.42 -0.65 1.87
N ALA A 131 -0.35 -0.14 0.93
CA ALA A 131 0.20 0.29 -0.35
C ALA A 131 -0.62 1.38 -1.04
N ASN A 132 0.08 2.15 -1.88
CA ASN A 132 -0.49 2.93 -2.95
C ASN A 132 0.07 2.39 -4.28
N PRO A 133 -0.45 1.26 -4.81
CA PRO A 133 0.07 0.68 -6.03
C PRO A 133 -0.29 1.52 -7.27
N PRO A 134 0.40 1.33 -8.41
CA PRO A 134 0.11 2.05 -9.63
C PRO A 134 -1.34 1.81 -10.08
N PHE A 135 -2.08 2.89 -10.32
CA PHE A 135 -3.50 2.82 -10.67
C PHE A 135 -3.70 2.23 -12.07
N SER A 136 -4.56 1.21 -12.14
CA SER A 136 -4.98 0.61 -13.41
C SER A 136 -3.81 0.15 -14.29
N LEU A 137 -2.79 -0.45 -13.68
CA LEU A 137 -1.60 -0.93 -14.40
C LEU A 137 -1.99 -1.87 -15.54
N ASP A 138 -1.60 -1.49 -16.76
CA ASP A 138 -1.71 -2.35 -17.94
C ASP A 138 -0.54 -3.34 -17.98
N LYS A 139 -0.75 -4.52 -18.59
CA LYS A 139 0.29 -5.54 -18.78
C LYS A 139 1.02 -5.96 -17.49
N TRP A 140 0.27 -6.09 -16.40
CA TRP A 140 0.78 -6.47 -15.09
C TRP A 140 1.23 -7.95 -14.99
N GLY A 141 1.15 -8.73 -16.08
CA GLY A 141 1.51 -10.15 -16.09
C GLY A 141 0.32 -11.10 -15.95
N ALA A 142 -0.88 -10.70 -16.39
CA ALA A 142 -2.09 -11.51 -16.30
C ALA A 142 -1.96 -12.91 -16.94
N GLU A 143 -1.12 -13.06 -17.94
CA GLU A 143 -0.81 -14.35 -18.59
C GLU A 143 -0.14 -15.34 -17.64
N ASN A 144 0.61 -14.88 -16.65
CA ASN A 144 1.29 -15.71 -15.66
C ASN A 144 0.38 -16.06 -14.47
N ALA A 145 -0.69 -15.28 -14.26
CA ALA A 145 -1.53 -15.37 -13.06
C ALA A 145 -2.30 -16.70 -12.94
N VAL A 146 -2.60 -17.35 -14.07
CA VAL A 146 -3.29 -18.65 -14.08
C VAL A 146 -2.41 -19.76 -13.50
N ALA A 147 -1.09 -19.63 -13.63
CA ALA A 147 -0.09 -20.58 -13.12
C ALA A 147 0.65 -20.03 -11.91
N ASP A 148 0.03 -19.10 -11.16
CA ASP A 148 0.65 -18.51 -9.98
C ASP A 148 0.93 -19.57 -8.90
N GLN A 149 2.21 -19.81 -8.63
CA GLN A 149 2.64 -20.86 -7.69
C GLN A 149 2.18 -20.59 -6.24
N TYR A 150 1.83 -19.33 -5.91
CA TYR A 150 1.38 -18.91 -4.58
C TYR A 150 -0.14 -18.88 -4.44
N ASN A 151 -0.88 -19.28 -5.50
CA ASN A 151 -2.34 -19.30 -5.52
C ASN A 151 -3.01 -17.96 -5.14
N ARG A 152 -2.34 -16.83 -5.39
CA ARG A 152 -2.84 -15.49 -5.04
C ARG A 152 -4.13 -15.11 -5.76
N PHE A 153 -4.36 -15.68 -6.94
CA PHE A 153 -5.47 -15.34 -7.82
C PHE A 153 -6.61 -16.37 -7.80
N HIS A 154 -6.74 -17.15 -6.73
CA HIS A 154 -7.80 -18.16 -6.60
C HIS A 154 -9.22 -17.58 -6.64
N ARG A 155 -9.39 -16.30 -6.27
CA ARG A 155 -10.67 -15.56 -6.38
C ARG A 155 -10.97 -15.11 -7.81
N GLY A 156 -10.03 -15.25 -8.72
CA GLY A 156 -10.13 -14.89 -10.13
C GLY A 156 -8.96 -14.04 -10.61
N VAL A 157 -8.69 -14.12 -11.92
CA VAL A 157 -7.62 -13.34 -12.55
C VAL A 157 -8.18 -11.98 -12.98
N PRO A 158 -7.58 -10.87 -12.53
CA PRO A 158 -7.96 -9.52 -12.97
C PRO A 158 -7.76 -9.32 -14.48
N PRO A 159 -8.43 -8.31 -15.09
CA PRO A 159 -8.26 -8.02 -16.51
C PRO A 159 -6.81 -7.64 -16.83
N LYS A 160 -6.30 -8.01 -18.02
CA LYS A 160 -4.94 -7.68 -18.47
C LYS A 160 -4.62 -6.18 -18.42
N SER A 161 -5.63 -5.34 -18.66
CA SER A 161 -5.49 -3.88 -18.71
C SER A 161 -5.74 -3.19 -17.37
N LYS A 162 -5.96 -3.93 -16.29
CA LYS A 162 -6.32 -3.39 -14.96
C LYS A 162 -5.76 -4.29 -13.85
N GLY A 163 -4.54 -3.98 -13.39
CA GLY A 163 -3.85 -4.73 -12.35
C GLY A 163 -4.29 -4.43 -10.92
N ASP A 164 -5.27 -3.55 -10.70
CA ASP A 164 -5.68 -3.11 -9.36
C ASP A 164 -5.95 -4.29 -8.41
N TYR A 165 -6.76 -5.24 -8.84
CA TYR A 165 -7.06 -6.43 -8.03
C TYR A 165 -5.92 -7.46 -7.97
N ALA A 166 -4.90 -7.36 -8.83
CA ALA A 166 -3.71 -8.20 -8.68
C ALA A 166 -2.91 -7.79 -7.43
N PHE A 167 -2.75 -6.49 -7.22
CA PHE A 167 -2.14 -5.96 -6.00
C PHE A 167 -2.98 -6.26 -4.76
N ILE A 168 -4.30 -6.02 -4.80
CA ILE A 168 -5.20 -6.36 -3.68
C ILE A 168 -5.08 -7.84 -3.30
N SER A 169 -5.13 -8.75 -4.28
CA SER A 169 -5.01 -10.19 -4.04
C SER A 169 -3.66 -10.55 -3.42
N HIS A 170 -2.55 -10.01 -3.96
CA HIS A 170 -1.23 -10.22 -3.39
C HIS A 170 -1.15 -9.73 -1.93
N MET A 171 -1.65 -8.53 -1.66
CA MET A 171 -1.64 -7.95 -0.31
C MET A 171 -2.41 -8.80 0.69
N ILE A 172 -3.59 -9.30 0.31
CA ILE A 172 -4.41 -10.17 1.17
C ILE A 172 -3.69 -11.50 1.42
N GLU A 173 -3.11 -12.10 0.38
CA GLU A 173 -2.42 -13.39 0.52
C GLU A 173 -1.07 -13.29 1.24
N THR A 174 -0.53 -12.09 1.44
CA THR A 174 0.69 -11.84 2.22
C THR A 174 0.42 -11.36 3.65
N THR A 175 -0.82 -11.31 4.11
CA THR A 175 -1.15 -11.03 5.52
C THR A 175 -1.37 -12.33 6.31
N TYR A 176 -1.04 -12.28 7.62
CA TYR A 176 -1.36 -13.37 8.55
C TYR A 176 -2.85 -13.64 8.57
N GLU A 177 -3.21 -14.94 8.66
CA GLU A 177 -4.59 -15.32 8.91
C GLU A 177 -5.02 -14.89 10.33
N ASP A 178 -6.29 -14.58 10.49
CA ASP A 178 -6.97 -14.25 11.75
C ASP A 178 -6.50 -12.96 12.47
N ILE A 179 -5.41 -12.33 12.03
CA ILE A 179 -4.87 -11.10 12.66
C ILE A 179 -4.42 -10.03 11.66
N GLY A 180 -4.23 -10.39 10.38
CA GLY A 180 -3.66 -9.50 9.38
C GLY A 180 -4.63 -8.42 8.90
N ARG A 181 -4.11 -7.22 8.62
CA ARG A 181 -4.87 -6.10 8.07
C ARG A 181 -4.20 -5.56 6.81
N VAL A 182 -5.03 -5.17 5.85
CA VAL A 182 -4.58 -4.56 4.59
C VAL A 182 -5.22 -3.19 4.45
N GLY A 183 -4.42 -2.20 4.09
CA GLY A 183 -4.91 -0.88 3.70
C GLY A 183 -4.37 -0.50 2.34
N VAL A 184 -5.24 -0.26 1.38
CA VAL A 184 -4.81 0.03 0.01
C VAL A 184 -5.53 1.22 -0.58
N ILE A 185 -4.77 2.08 -1.27
CA ILE A 185 -5.31 3.22 -2.00
C ILE A 185 -5.59 2.76 -3.42
N MET A 186 -6.83 2.95 -3.87
CA MET A 186 -7.30 2.48 -5.18
C MET A 186 -8.15 3.50 -5.90
N PRO A 187 -8.13 3.53 -7.25
CA PRO A 187 -9.06 4.35 -8.01
C PRO A 187 -10.50 3.86 -7.81
N HIS A 188 -11.48 4.76 -7.81
CA HIS A 188 -12.90 4.43 -7.63
C HIS A 188 -13.41 3.32 -8.55
N GLY A 189 -12.75 3.11 -9.70
CA GLY A 189 -13.11 2.06 -10.64
C GLY A 189 -13.20 0.67 -10.03
N VAL A 190 -12.37 0.34 -9.03
CA VAL A 190 -12.39 -0.96 -8.34
C VAL A 190 -13.71 -1.23 -7.62
N LEU A 191 -14.46 -0.18 -7.27
CA LEU A 191 -15.72 -0.30 -6.52
C LEU A 191 -16.91 -0.72 -7.39
N PHE A 192 -16.87 -0.44 -8.70
CA PHE A 192 -18.05 -0.64 -9.57
C PHE A 192 -17.79 -1.37 -10.89
N ARG A 193 -16.51 -1.52 -11.33
CA ARG A 193 -16.24 -2.29 -12.55
C ARG A 193 -16.76 -3.73 -12.42
N LYS A 194 -17.31 -4.23 -13.52
CA LYS A 194 -17.96 -5.55 -13.61
C LYS A 194 -16.98 -6.63 -14.09
N SER A 195 -17.49 -7.74 -14.59
CA SER A 195 -16.74 -8.89 -15.13
C SER A 195 -15.86 -9.55 -14.04
N SER A 196 -14.58 -9.86 -14.32
CA SER A 196 -13.68 -10.53 -13.37
C SER A 196 -13.47 -9.74 -12.08
N GLU A 197 -13.31 -8.41 -12.15
CA GLU A 197 -13.19 -7.58 -10.95
C GLU A 197 -14.44 -7.63 -10.06
N GLY A 198 -15.63 -7.67 -10.67
CA GLY A 198 -16.89 -7.84 -9.94
C GLY A 198 -16.97 -9.17 -9.19
N LYS A 199 -16.47 -10.25 -9.80
CA LYS A 199 -16.42 -11.58 -9.16
C LYS A 199 -15.43 -11.62 -7.99
N ILE A 200 -14.22 -11.07 -8.18
CA ILE A 200 -13.22 -11.01 -7.12
C ILE A 200 -13.76 -10.20 -5.93
N ARG A 201 -14.33 -9.02 -6.21
CA ARG A 201 -14.91 -8.17 -5.17
C ARG A 201 -16.04 -8.87 -4.41
N GLN A 202 -16.91 -9.60 -5.12
CA GLN A 202 -17.99 -10.39 -4.50
C GLN A 202 -17.41 -11.41 -3.52
N GLN A 203 -16.41 -12.19 -3.92
CA GLN A 203 -15.77 -13.18 -3.04
C GLN A 203 -15.13 -12.54 -1.81
N LEU A 204 -14.42 -11.42 -1.96
CA LEU A 204 -13.83 -10.68 -0.84
C LEU A 204 -14.87 -10.21 0.18
N ILE A 205 -16.07 -9.84 -0.29
CA ILE A 205 -17.20 -9.48 0.58
C ILE A 205 -17.81 -10.73 1.24
N GLU A 206 -18.01 -11.80 0.49
CA GLU A 206 -18.58 -13.07 0.99
C GLU A 206 -17.66 -13.73 2.03
N GLU A 207 -16.35 -13.64 1.84
CA GLU A 207 -15.33 -14.06 2.81
C GLU A 207 -15.22 -13.12 4.03
N ASN A 208 -16.01 -12.05 4.07
CA ASN A 208 -16.05 -11.07 5.16
C ASN A 208 -14.73 -10.33 5.41
N LEU A 209 -13.92 -10.13 4.37
CA LEU A 209 -12.61 -9.48 4.50
C LEU A 209 -12.69 -7.94 4.44
N LEU A 210 -13.60 -7.39 3.64
CA LEU A 210 -13.72 -5.93 3.48
C LEU A 210 -14.35 -5.30 4.73
N GLU A 211 -13.59 -4.44 5.40
CA GLU A 211 -14.02 -3.73 6.61
C GLU A 211 -14.55 -2.34 6.31
N ALA A 212 -13.81 -1.56 5.51
CA ALA A 212 -14.20 -0.18 5.22
C ALA A 212 -13.81 0.27 3.81
N VAL A 213 -14.55 1.25 3.29
CA VAL A 213 -14.27 2.00 2.07
C VAL A 213 -14.35 3.49 2.41
N ILE A 214 -13.24 4.22 2.27
CA ILE A 214 -13.14 5.64 2.57
C ILE A 214 -12.88 6.41 1.27
N GLY A 215 -13.86 7.18 0.80
CA GLY A 215 -13.73 8.04 -0.38
C GLY A 215 -12.88 9.26 -0.06
N LEU A 216 -11.81 9.47 -0.82
CA LEU A 216 -10.88 10.58 -0.65
C LEU A 216 -11.28 11.79 -1.51
N PRO A 217 -10.84 13.02 -1.16
CA PRO A 217 -10.95 14.18 -2.02
C PRO A 217 -10.32 13.97 -3.40
N ALA A 218 -10.89 14.61 -4.42
CA ALA A 218 -10.30 14.59 -5.77
C ALA A 218 -9.00 15.40 -5.83
N ASN A 219 -8.16 15.10 -6.82
CA ASN A 219 -6.90 15.81 -7.09
C ASN A 219 -5.86 15.77 -5.96
N LEU A 220 -5.90 14.77 -5.09
CA LEU A 220 -4.89 14.57 -4.04
C LEU A 220 -3.58 14.01 -4.59
N PHE A 221 -3.63 13.21 -5.65
CA PHE A 221 -2.46 12.50 -6.18
C PHE A 221 -1.84 13.26 -7.34
N PHE A 222 -0.53 13.41 -7.31
CA PHE A 222 0.20 14.09 -8.38
C PHE A 222 -0.01 13.39 -9.74
N GLY A 223 -0.16 14.18 -10.79
CA GLY A 223 -0.28 13.68 -12.16
C GLY A 223 -1.62 13.02 -12.53
N THR A 224 -2.57 12.91 -11.61
CA THR A 224 -3.91 12.36 -11.88
C THR A 224 -5.02 13.11 -11.15
N GLY A 225 -6.12 13.38 -11.86
CA GLY A 225 -7.36 13.86 -11.24
C GLY A 225 -8.34 12.74 -10.87
N ILE A 226 -7.91 11.48 -10.96
CA ILE A 226 -8.78 10.32 -10.70
C ILE A 226 -9.13 10.28 -9.22
N PRO A 227 -10.42 10.24 -8.85
CA PRO A 227 -10.82 10.07 -7.46
C PRO A 227 -10.37 8.70 -6.96
N ALA A 228 -9.81 8.67 -5.75
CA ALA A 228 -9.35 7.46 -5.10
C ALA A 228 -10.12 7.19 -3.79
N ALA A 229 -10.04 5.97 -3.34
CA ALA A 229 -10.55 5.53 -2.04
C ALA A 229 -9.51 4.68 -1.33
N ILE A 230 -9.54 4.70 0.00
CA ILE A 230 -8.85 3.71 0.82
C ILE A 230 -9.81 2.54 1.03
N LEU A 231 -9.33 1.33 0.76
CA LEU A 231 -10.00 0.10 1.13
C LEU A 231 -9.26 -0.55 2.29
N ILE A 232 -9.98 -0.89 3.35
CA ILE A 232 -9.44 -1.62 4.49
C ILE A 232 -9.99 -3.04 4.48
N PHE A 233 -9.08 -4.02 4.46
CA PHE A 233 -9.42 -5.43 4.65
C PHE A 233 -8.87 -5.87 6.01
N ASN A 234 -9.64 -6.70 6.70
CA ASN A 234 -9.32 -7.16 8.03
C ASN A 234 -9.61 -8.66 8.16
N LYS A 235 -8.57 -9.48 8.32
CA LYS A 235 -8.71 -10.92 8.53
C LYS A 235 -9.13 -11.28 9.96
N ALA A 236 -9.00 -10.33 10.90
CA ALA A 236 -9.49 -10.45 12.27
C ALA A 236 -10.96 -9.99 12.43
N LYS A 237 -11.64 -9.67 11.31
CA LYS A 237 -13.03 -9.20 11.37
C LYS A 237 -13.92 -10.29 11.98
N ASP A 238 -14.73 -9.88 12.94
CA ASP A 238 -15.70 -10.75 13.63
C ASP A 238 -16.84 -11.20 12.68
N ASN A 239 -17.89 -11.79 13.23
CA ASN A 239 -19.06 -12.25 12.47
C ASN A 239 -19.91 -11.09 11.91
N ASN A 240 -19.59 -9.83 12.21
CA ASN A 240 -20.25 -8.68 11.60
C ASN A 240 -19.85 -8.56 10.13
N LYS A 241 -20.81 -8.71 9.23
CA LYS A 241 -20.63 -8.63 7.78
C LYS A 241 -20.79 -7.21 7.21
N ASP A 242 -21.05 -6.23 8.06
CA ASP A 242 -21.21 -4.85 7.62
C ASP A 242 -19.89 -4.30 7.07
N VAL A 243 -19.99 -3.46 6.05
CA VAL A 243 -18.89 -2.70 5.50
C VAL A 243 -19.13 -1.22 5.78
N LEU A 244 -18.17 -0.56 6.41
CA LEU A 244 -18.27 0.88 6.70
C LEU A 244 -17.94 1.69 5.44
N PHE A 245 -18.83 2.60 5.05
CA PHE A 245 -18.59 3.57 3.97
C PHE A 245 -18.45 4.96 4.56
N ILE A 246 -17.32 5.63 4.28
CA ILE A 246 -17.05 7.01 4.68
C ILE A 246 -16.84 7.85 3.43
N ASP A 247 -17.62 8.91 3.27
CA ASP A 247 -17.39 9.92 2.24
C ASP A 247 -16.61 11.09 2.83
N ALA A 248 -15.29 11.06 2.69
CA ALA A 248 -14.38 12.14 3.10
C ALA A 248 -14.03 13.07 1.91
N SER A 249 -14.78 13.03 0.82
CA SER A 249 -14.46 13.80 -0.40
C SER A 249 -14.43 15.32 -0.19
N LYS A 250 -15.00 15.82 0.91
CA LYS A 250 -15.05 17.24 1.29
C LYS A 250 -14.26 17.56 2.56
N ASP A 251 -13.69 16.55 3.21
CA ASP A 251 -13.01 16.70 4.51
C ASP A 251 -11.52 17.02 4.28
N PHE A 252 -11.24 18.20 3.74
CA PHE A 252 -9.89 18.68 3.52
C PHE A 252 -9.79 20.20 3.69
N GLY A 253 -8.61 20.67 4.16
CA GLY A 253 -8.21 22.07 4.09
C GLY A 253 -7.34 22.32 2.87
N SER A 254 -7.50 23.45 2.18
CA SER A 254 -6.55 23.88 1.16
C SER A 254 -5.68 25.02 1.71
N ALA A 255 -4.37 24.82 1.72
CA ALA A 255 -3.44 25.95 1.88
C ALA A 255 -3.41 26.74 0.57
N LYS A 256 -3.51 28.07 0.66
CA LYS A 256 -3.17 28.94 -0.48
C LYS A 256 -1.65 28.95 -0.57
N ASN A 257 -1.11 28.47 -1.70
CA ASN A 257 0.29 28.73 -2.07
C ASN A 257 0.53 30.22 -2.25
#